data_eac8285446fd5b422e83017f30465275
#
_entry.id   eac8285446fd5b422e83017f30465275
#
_cell.length_a   1.000
_cell.length_b   1.000
_cell.length_c   1.000
_cell.angle_alpha   90.00
_cell.angle_beta   90.00
_cell.angle_gamma   90.00
#
_symmetry.space_group_name_H-M   'P 1'
#
loop_
_entity.id
_entity.type
_entity.pdbx_description
1 polymer ?
#
loop_
_entity_poly.entity_id
_entity_poly.type
_entity_poly.pdbx_seq_one_letter_code
_entity_poly.pdbx_strand_id
1 'polypeptide(L)' 'EGDVITKVGERQVGNADELIVAVRQNPVGATVPVVLLRDGREMTVSVTLGSE' A
#
# COMPACT_ATOMS: atom_id res chain seq x y z
N GLU A 1 -11.26 9.02 -1.83
CA GLU A 1 -12.13 8.12 -1.95
C GLU A 1 -12.30 7.54 -3.25
N GLY A 2 -12.64 6.42 -3.44
CA GLY A 2 -12.69 5.72 -4.68
C GLY A 2 -11.47 4.87 -4.94
N ASP A 3 -10.41 5.04 -4.16
CA ASP A 3 -9.22 4.23 -4.31
C ASP A 3 -9.26 3.12 -3.28
N VAL A 4 -8.99 1.91 -3.70
CA VAL A 4 -8.93 0.77 -2.80
C VAL A 4 -7.55 0.16 -2.91
N ILE A 5 -6.79 0.20 -1.84
CA ILE A 5 -5.45 -0.36 -1.84
C ILE A 5 -5.56 -1.87 -1.69
N THR A 6 -4.98 -2.60 -2.62
CA THR A 6 -5.07 -4.05 -2.62
C THR A 6 -3.74 -4.72 -2.30
N LYS A 7 -2.63 -3.99 -2.43
CA LYS A 7 -1.34 -4.60 -2.21
C LYS A 7 -0.33 -3.52 -1.85
N VAL A 8 0.55 -3.83 -0.93
CA VAL A 8 1.64 -2.94 -0.55
C VAL A 8 2.92 -3.76 -0.63
N GLY A 9 3.81 -3.37 -1.55
CA GLY A 9 4.99 -4.17 -1.80
C GLY A 9 4.58 -5.54 -2.31
N GLU A 10 4.97 -6.57 -1.60
CA GLU A 10 4.61 -7.92 -1.97
C GLU A 10 3.49 -8.49 -1.13
N ARG A 11 2.92 -7.67 -0.26
CA ARG A 11 1.93 -8.16 0.68
C ARG A 11 0.54 -7.73 0.24
N GLN A 12 -0.37 -8.69 0.19
CA GLN A 12 -1.75 -8.38 -0.12
C GLN A 12 -2.41 -7.74 1.07
N VAL A 13 -3.25 -6.77 0.80
CA VAL A 13 -3.95 -6.03 1.84
C VAL A 13 -5.44 -6.21 1.61
N GLY A 14 -6.11 -6.84 2.55
CA GLY A 14 -7.53 -7.07 2.45
C GLY A 14 -8.36 -6.14 3.31
N ASN A 15 -7.74 -5.47 4.27
CA ASN A 15 -8.47 -4.54 5.12
C ASN A 15 -7.47 -3.56 5.74
N ALA A 16 -8.00 -2.63 6.54
CA ALA A 16 -7.15 -1.58 7.09
C ALA A 16 -6.11 -2.11 8.06
N ASP A 17 -6.45 -3.15 8.80
CA ASP A 17 -5.48 -3.72 9.73
C ASP A 17 -4.30 -4.31 8.99
N GLU A 18 -4.56 -4.96 7.88
CA GLU A 18 -3.47 -5.54 7.10
C GLU A 18 -2.62 -4.45 6.47
N LEU A 19 -3.23 -3.33 6.11
CA LEU A 19 -2.47 -2.22 5.58
C LEU A 19 -1.48 -1.70 6.62
N ILE A 20 -1.92 -1.56 7.86
CA ILE A 20 -1.06 -1.09 8.92
C ILE A 20 0.09 -2.05 9.14
N VAL A 21 -0.18 -3.34 9.13
CA VAL A 21 0.85 -4.35 9.31
C VAL A 21 1.86 -4.29 8.17
N ALA A 22 1.36 -4.16 6.94
CA ALA A 22 2.24 -4.10 5.78
C ALA A 22 3.16 -2.89 5.85
N VAL A 23 2.63 -1.74 6.29
CA VAL A 23 3.43 -0.54 6.41
C VAL A 23 4.52 -0.73 7.48
N ARG A 24 4.16 -1.35 8.58
CA ARG A 24 5.09 -1.54 9.67
C ARG A 24 6.20 -2.52 9.36
N GLN A 25 5.97 -3.42 8.44
CA GLN A 25 6.97 -4.42 8.11
C GLN A 25 8.06 -3.87 7.21
N ASN A 26 7.86 -2.68 6.65
CA ASN A 26 8.85 -2.07 5.79
C ASN A 26 9.61 -1.00 6.57
N PRO A 27 10.90 -0.86 6.29
CA PRO A 27 11.67 0.16 7.01
C PRO A 27 11.26 1.56 6.61
N VAL A 28 11.48 2.49 7.54
CA VAL A 28 11.22 3.89 7.28
C VAL A 28 12.13 4.37 6.15
N GLY A 29 11.58 5.11 5.23
CA GLY A 29 12.33 5.60 4.10
C GLY A 29 12.35 4.68 2.91
N ALA A 30 11.79 3.48 3.06
CA ALA A 30 11.74 2.55 1.95
C ALA A 30 10.68 2.97 0.95
N THR A 31 10.99 2.83 -0.32
CA THR A 31 10.03 3.09 -1.38
C THR A 31 9.46 1.75 -1.82
N VAL A 32 8.17 1.60 -1.72
CA VAL A 32 7.52 0.35 -2.06
C VAL A 32 6.40 0.61 -3.07
N PRO A 33 6.13 -0.36 -3.95
CA PRO A 33 5.02 -0.22 -4.88
C PRO A 33 3.72 -0.51 -4.15
N VAL A 34 2.72 0.32 -4.40
CA VAL A 34 1.39 0.14 -3.83
C VAL A 34 0.42 -0.02 -4.98
N VAL A 35 -0.31 -1.13 -4.97
CA VAL A 35 -1.29 -1.40 -6.00
C VAL A 35 -2.65 -1.01 -5.46
N LEU A 36 -3.37 -0.23 -6.24
CA LEU A 36 -4.70 0.20 -5.85
C LEU A 36 -5.65 0.07 -7.03
N LEU A 37 -6.93 0.03 -6.71
CA LEU A 37 -7.97 0.05 -7.71
C LEU A 37 -8.66 1.40 -7.68
N ARG A 38 -8.77 2.00 -8.84
CA ARG A 38 -9.48 3.28 -8.99
C ARG A 38 -10.42 3.13 -10.17
N ASP A 39 -11.70 3.27 -9.92
CA ASP A 39 -12.72 3.15 -10.96
C ASP A 39 -12.61 1.82 -11.69
N GLY A 40 -12.31 0.76 -10.96
CA GLY A 40 -12.19 -0.56 -11.56
C GLY A 40 -10.88 -0.80 -12.28
N ARG A 41 -9.93 0.12 -12.19
CA ARG A 41 -8.64 -0.02 -12.85
C ARG A 41 -7.55 -0.21 -11.81
N GLU A 42 -6.68 -1.16 -12.07
CA GLU A 42 -5.56 -1.40 -11.21
C GLU A 42 -4.43 -0.45 -11.54
N MET A 43 -3.90 0.23 -10.54
CA MET A 43 -2.82 1.18 -10.73
C MET A 43 -1.75 0.89 -9.70
N THR A 44 -0.50 1.10 -10.09
CA THR A 44 0.61 0.91 -9.18
C THR A 44 1.33 2.25 -9.02
N VAL A 45 1.52 2.66 -7.79
CA VAL A 45 2.25 3.88 -7.48
C VAL A 45 3.35 3.56 -6.48
N SER A 46 4.44 4.30 -6.56
CA SER A 46 5.54 4.13 -5.61
C SER A 46 5.32 5.09 -4.45
N VAL A 47 5.42 4.56 -3.25
CA VAL A 47 5.21 5.36 -2.05
C VAL A 47 6.42 5.20 -1.14
N THR A 48 6.94 6.33 -0.67
CA THR A 48 8.02 6.29 0.31
C THR A 48 7.41 6.31 1.69
N LEU A 49 7.72 5.31 2.49
CA LEU A 49 7.12 5.16 3.80
C LEU A 49 7.83 6.03 4.81
N GLY A 50 7.06 6.85 5.52
CA GLY A 50 7.60 7.70 6.57
C GLY A 50 7.00 7.30 7.87
N SER A 51 7.77 7.47 8.93
CA SER A 51 7.27 7.22 10.23
C SER A 51 7.21 8.49 10.96
N GLU A 52 6.29 8.71 11.66
CA GLU A 52 6.36 9.83 12.37
C GLU A 52 5.90 9.80 13.44
#